data_662d69d468ea660c2c6aa11481553a63
#
_entry.id   662d69d468ea660c2c6aa11481553a63
#
_cell.length_a   1.000
_cell.length_b   1.000
_cell.length_c   1.000
_cell.angle_alpha   90.00
_cell.angle_beta   90.00
_cell.angle_gamma   90.00
#
_symmetry.space_group_name_H-M   'P 1'
#
loop_
_entity.id
_entity.type
_entity.pdbx_description
1 polymer ?
#
loop_
_entity_poly.entity_id
_entity_poly.type
_entity_poly.pdbx_seq_one_letter_code
_entity_poly.pdbx_strand_id
1 'polypeptide(L)'
;MDFNSKMKFLSLFVIGTVALTVAGFYYFSMSEEMQSQKIKLEPNDINLVTAGRTVYLQNCASCHGIQLEGQKNWRRRNSEGYLPAPPHDETGHTWHHSDSYLFNMTKYGIEKIIGKKYQNNMPAYDGILSDDEIIAALSYIKSMWPKSIREKHDQINARASSFNKRS
;
A
#
# COMPACT_ATOMS: atom_id res chain seq x y z
N MET A 1 51.44 15.81 -29.20
CA MET A 1 50.57 14.72 -28.67
C MET A 1 50.26 13.82 -29.84
N ASP A 2 50.76 12.58 -29.77
CA ASP A 2 50.78 11.61 -30.87
C ASP A 2 49.35 11.15 -31.20
N PHE A 3 49.07 10.88 -32.48
CA PHE A 3 47.76 10.43 -32.99
C PHE A 3 47.20 9.20 -32.21
N ASN A 4 48.09 8.29 -31.88
CA ASN A 4 47.76 7.09 -31.06
C ASN A 4 47.29 7.43 -29.64
N SER A 5 47.81 8.50 -29.03
CA SER A 5 47.39 8.97 -27.70
C SER A 5 45.99 9.56 -27.71
N LYS A 6 45.66 10.36 -28.77
CA LYS A 6 44.31 10.94 -28.95
C LYS A 6 43.26 9.85 -29.18
N MET A 7 43.57 8.82 -29.92
CA MET A 7 42.67 7.71 -30.22
C MET A 7 42.39 6.86 -28.97
N LYS A 8 43.40 6.65 -28.11
CA LYS A 8 43.20 5.97 -26.82
C LYS A 8 42.33 6.77 -25.83
N PHE A 9 42.54 8.10 -25.78
CA PHE A 9 41.70 8.99 -24.96
C PHE A 9 40.25 9.01 -25.44
N LEU A 10 40.02 9.08 -26.76
CA LEU A 10 38.67 9.08 -27.34
C LEU A 10 37.96 7.74 -27.07
N SER A 11 38.66 6.60 -27.17
CA SER A 11 38.11 5.27 -26.88
C SER A 11 37.73 5.12 -25.41
N LEU A 12 38.57 5.56 -24.47
CA LEU A 12 38.27 5.52 -23.03
C LEU A 12 37.08 6.43 -22.67
N PHE A 13 36.95 7.59 -23.32
CA PHE A 13 35.84 8.51 -23.09
C PHE A 13 34.51 7.91 -23.58
N VAL A 14 34.49 7.29 -24.76
CA VAL A 14 33.32 6.62 -25.34
C VAL A 14 32.89 5.43 -24.47
N ILE A 15 33.85 4.62 -24.01
CA ILE A 15 33.54 3.48 -23.11
C ILE A 15 32.96 3.96 -21.76
N GLY A 16 33.53 5.03 -21.24
CA GLY A 16 33.02 5.63 -19.95
C GLY A 16 31.60 6.18 -20.07
N THR A 17 31.29 6.86 -21.21
CA THR A 17 29.94 7.39 -21.44
C THR A 17 28.91 6.29 -21.66
N VAL A 18 29.26 5.22 -22.39
CA VAL A 18 28.37 4.05 -22.57
C VAL A 18 28.13 3.33 -21.26
N ALA A 19 29.14 3.15 -20.41
CA ALA A 19 28.97 2.52 -19.12
C ALA A 19 28.05 3.32 -18.18
N LEU A 20 28.16 4.66 -18.18
CA LEU A 20 27.31 5.54 -17.38
C LEU A 20 25.85 5.54 -17.88
N THR A 21 25.62 5.51 -19.19
CA THR A 21 24.27 5.44 -19.75
C THR A 21 23.60 4.10 -19.46
N VAL A 22 24.33 2.99 -19.56
CA VAL A 22 23.83 1.65 -19.23
C VAL A 22 23.51 1.55 -17.73
N ALA A 23 24.40 2.06 -16.87
CA ALA A 23 24.15 2.08 -15.42
C ALA A 23 22.94 2.95 -15.07
N GLY A 24 22.82 4.14 -15.68
CA GLY A 24 21.66 5.03 -15.50
C GLY A 24 20.35 4.40 -15.95
N PHE A 25 20.36 3.71 -17.10
CA PHE A 25 19.19 2.98 -17.60
C PHE A 25 18.81 1.80 -16.68
N TYR A 26 19.81 1.09 -16.16
CA TYR A 26 19.59 -0.01 -15.22
C TYR A 26 19.02 0.50 -13.89
N TYR A 27 19.55 1.62 -13.37
CA TYR A 27 19.01 2.27 -12.17
C TYR A 27 17.58 2.79 -12.38
N PHE A 28 17.31 3.37 -13.52
CA PHE A 28 15.98 3.87 -13.89
C PHE A 28 14.97 2.73 -14.03
N SER A 29 15.32 1.65 -14.73
CA SER A 29 14.44 0.48 -14.87
C SER A 29 14.20 -0.25 -13.53
N MET A 30 15.21 -0.36 -12.68
CA MET A 30 15.01 -0.89 -11.32
C MET A 30 14.11 0.00 -10.46
N SER A 31 14.18 1.32 -10.61
CA SER A 31 13.31 2.23 -9.88
C SER A 31 11.85 2.15 -10.35
N GLU A 32 11.60 1.96 -11.63
CA GLU A 32 10.25 1.73 -12.15
C GLU A 32 9.67 0.37 -11.74
N GLU A 33 10.49 -0.66 -11.68
CA GLU A 33 10.08 -2.00 -11.22
C GLU A 33 9.74 -2.01 -9.72
N MET A 34 10.49 -1.27 -8.89
CA MET A 34 10.16 -1.05 -7.47
C MET A 34 8.88 -0.23 -7.28
N GLN A 35 8.57 0.71 -8.17
CA GLN A 35 7.37 1.54 -8.09
C GLN A 35 6.11 0.84 -8.61
N SER A 36 6.27 -0.22 -9.39
CA SER A 36 5.18 -1.05 -9.93
C SER A 36 4.87 -2.28 -9.07
N GLN A 37 5.39 -2.37 -7.85
CA GLN A 37 5.04 -3.46 -6.97
C GLN A 37 3.54 -3.37 -6.64
N LYS A 38 2.77 -4.18 -7.36
CA LYS A 38 1.33 -4.29 -7.19
C LYS A 38 1.03 -4.63 -5.74
N ILE A 39 0.44 -3.68 -5.02
CA ILE A 39 0.01 -3.90 -3.63
C ILE A 39 -0.84 -5.16 -3.57
N LYS A 40 -0.41 -6.12 -2.77
CA LYS A 40 -1.08 -7.39 -2.56
C LYS A 40 -1.04 -7.78 -1.10
N LEU A 41 -2.20 -8.08 -0.54
CA LEU A 41 -2.32 -8.56 0.83
C LEU A 41 -2.18 -10.07 0.87
N GLU A 42 -1.34 -10.58 1.77
CA GLU A 42 -0.99 -11.99 1.89
C GLU A 42 -1.50 -12.59 3.21
N PRO A 43 -2.80 -12.89 3.30
CA PRO A 43 -3.43 -13.35 4.56
C PRO A 43 -2.99 -14.75 5.00
N ASN A 44 -2.28 -15.48 4.15
CA ASN A 44 -1.79 -16.84 4.43
C ASN A 44 -0.29 -16.87 4.76
N ASP A 45 0.43 -15.74 4.66
CA ASP A 45 1.81 -15.63 5.11
C ASP A 45 1.83 -15.42 6.62
N ILE A 46 2.19 -16.47 7.37
CA ILE A 46 2.14 -16.47 8.83
C ILE A 46 3.10 -15.43 9.45
N ASN A 47 4.25 -15.20 8.83
CA ASN A 47 5.23 -14.24 9.33
C ASN A 47 4.72 -12.81 9.13
N LEU A 48 4.22 -12.51 7.94
CA LEU A 48 3.63 -11.20 7.62
C LEU A 48 2.41 -10.91 8.49
N VAL A 49 1.52 -11.88 8.66
CA VAL A 49 0.31 -11.76 9.50
C VAL A 49 0.68 -11.54 10.97
N THR A 50 1.72 -12.22 11.48
CA THR A 50 2.17 -12.03 12.86
C THR A 50 2.78 -10.64 13.07
N ALA A 51 3.61 -10.17 12.16
CA ALA A 51 4.13 -8.80 12.18
C ALA A 51 2.98 -7.78 12.06
N GLY A 52 2.05 -8.03 11.14
CA GLY A 52 0.89 -7.17 10.91
C GLY A 52 -0.04 -7.06 12.12
N ARG A 53 -0.20 -8.15 12.88
CA ARG A 53 -0.94 -8.10 14.15
C ARG A 53 -0.30 -7.12 15.13
N THR A 54 1.02 -7.11 15.23
CA THR A 54 1.74 -6.17 16.10
C THR A 54 1.51 -4.73 15.67
N VAL A 55 1.67 -4.44 14.38
CA VAL A 55 1.43 -3.10 13.82
C VAL A 55 -0.02 -2.66 14.05
N TYR A 56 -1.00 -3.54 13.80
CA TYR A 56 -2.42 -3.27 14.01
C TYR A 56 -2.73 -2.92 15.46
N LEU A 57 -2.24 -3.70 16.41
CA LEU A 57 -2.48 -3.47 17.84
C LEU A 57 -1.89 -2.14 18.32
N GLN A 58 -0.75 -1.74 17.79
CA GLN A 58 -0.06 -0.51 18.18
C GLN A 58 -0.68 0.75 17.56
N ASN A 59 -1.23 0.66 16.34
CA ASN A 59 -1.60 1.84 15.56
C ASN A 59 -3.09 1.94 15.21
N CYS A 60 -3.83 0.84 15.22
CA CYS A 60 -5.20 0.79 14.69
C CYS A 60 -6.23 0.37 15.74
N ALA A 61 -5.87 -0.58 16.62
CA ALA A 61 -6.80 -1.23 17.52
C ALA A 61 -7.47 -0.30 18.53
N SER A 62 -6.81 0.81 18.89
CA SER A 62 -7.39 1.81 19.81
C SER A 62 -8.70 2.41 19.30
N CYS A 63 -8.88 2.49 17.99
CA CYS A 63 -10.10 2.97 17.35
C CYS A 63 -10.93 1.85 16.71
N HIS A 64 -10.26 0.89 16.04
CA HIS A 64 -10.94 -0.16 15.27
C HIS A 64 -11.26 -1.43 16.08
N GLY A 65 -10.86 -1.45 17.37
CA GLY A 65 -11.08 -2.59 18.27
C GLY A 65 -9.99 -3.66 18.16
N ILE A 66 -9.75 -4.37 19.27
CA ILE A 66 -8.72 -5.43 19.33
C ILE A 66 -9.14 -6.65 18.51
N GLN A 67 -10.45 -6.90 18.40
CA GLN A 67 -11.04 -7.98 17.61
C GLN A 67 -11.60 -7.48 16.27
N LEU A 68 -11.18 -6.32 15.80
CA LEU A 68 -11.62 -5.69 14.55
C LEU A 68 -13.08 -5.20 14.57
N GLU A 69 -13.69 -5.12 15.75
CA GLU A 69 -15.11 -4.89 15.98
C GLU A 69 -15.56 -3.45 15.72
N GLY A 70 -14.62 -2.51 15.63
CA GLY A 70 -14.91 -1.08 15.45
C GLY A 70 -15.61 -0.44 16.64
N GLN A 71 -16.17 0.73 16.41
CA GLN A 71 -16.92 1.49 17.42
C GLN A 71 -18.43 1.38 17.21
N LYS A 72 -19.18 1.55 18.31
CA LYS A 72 -20.66 1.54 18.26
C LYS A 72 -21.18 2.65 17.34
N ASN A 73 -22.27 2.37 16.65
CA ASN A 73 -22.93 3.33 15.77
C ASN A 73 -22.06 3.90 14.63
N TRP A 74 -21.03 3.17 14.18
CA TRP A 74 -20.06 3.62 13.20
C TRP A 74 -20.66 4.13 11.87
N ARG A 75 -21.92 3.82 11.56
CA ARG A 75 -22.65 4.33 10.38
C ARG A 75 -23.33 5.68 10.61
N ARG A 76 -23.27 6.22 11.85
CA ARG A 76 -23.93 7.50 12.22
C ARG A 76 -22.89 8.48 12.72
N ARG A 77 -22.96 9.72 12.23
CA ARG A 77 -22.09 10.79 12.75
C ARG A 77 -22.45 11.08 14.21
N ASN A 78 -21.44 11.31 15.02
CA ASN A 78 -21.58 11.77 16.39
C ASN A 78 -21.96 13.27 16.41
N SER A 79 -22.14 13.83 17.59
CA SER A 79 -22.52 15.26 17.79
C SER A 79 -21.49 16.24 17.22
N GLU A 80 -20.24 15.82 17.07
CA GLU A 80 -19.14 16.62 16.51
C GLU A 80 -19.02 16.47 14.99
N GLY A 81 -19.87 15.66 14.37
CA GLY A 81 -19.88 15.43 12.93
C GLY A 81 -18.93 14.35 12.42
N TYR A 82 -18.22 13.61 13.31
CA TYR A 82 -17.35 12.52 12.93
C TYR A 82 -18.07 11.19 12.83
N LEU A 83 -17.66 10.33 11.90
CA LEU A 83 -18.04 8.93 11.93
C LEU A 83 -17.09 8.19 12.89
N PRO A 84 -17.63 7.39 13.82
CA PRO A 84 -16.82 6.49 14.62
C PRO A 84 -16.10 5.45 13.74
N ALA A 85 -15.01 4.88 14.25
CA ALA A 85 -14.19 3.93 13.49
C ALA A 85 -15.02 2.67 13.10
N PRO A 86 -15.05 2.32 11.80
CA PRO A 86 -15.80 1.16 11.34
C PRO A 86 -15.13 -0.15 11.76
N PRO A 87 -15.88 -1.26 11.83
CA PRO A 87 -15.31 -2.59 11.96
C PRO A 87 -14.43 -2.96 10.78
N HIS A 88 -13.40 -3.74 11.05
CA HIS A 88 -12.56 -4.38 10.04
C HIS A 88 -12.82 -5.88 9.89
N ASP A 89 -13.73 -6.45 10.69
CA ASP A 89 -14.24 -7.80 10.54
C ASP A 89 -15.25 -7.92 9.38
N GLU A 90 -15.91 -9.07 9.24
CA GLU A 90 -16.90 -9.32 8.20
C GLU A 90 -18.15 -8.45 8.31
N THR A 91 -18.43 -7.85 9.47
CA THR A 91 -19.60 -6.98 9.70
C THR A 91 -19.38 -5.56 9.19
N GLY A 92 -18.12 -5.17 8.97
CA GLY A 92 -17.71 -3.91 8.39
C GLY A 92 -17.83 -3.89 6.87
N HIS A 93 -17.13 -2.93 6.25
CA HIS A 93 -17.14 -2.80 4.78
C HIS A 93 -15.73 -2.77 4.18
N THR A 94 -14.68 -3.01 4.97
CA THR A 94 -13.28 -3.00 4.53
C THR A 94 -13.05 -3.93 3.35
N TRP A 95 -13.59 -5.12 3.40
CA TRP A 95 -13.46 -6.15 2.36
C TRP A 95 -14.15 -5.81 1.03
N HIS A 96 -14.92 -4.72 0.96
CA HIS A 96 -15.51 -4.22 -0.30
C HIS A 96 -14.52 -3.41 -1.16
N HIS A 97 -13.34 -3.11 -0.65
CA HIS A 97 -12.33 -2.31 -1.33
C HIS A 97 -11.13 -3.16 -1.73
N SER A 98 -10.47 -2.84 -2.86
CA SER A 98 -9.27 -3.56 -3.30
C SER A 98 -8.07 -3.33 -2.39
N ASP A 99 -7.08 -4.22 -2.45
CA ASP A 99 -5.82 -4.12 -1.71
C ASP A 99 -5.16 -2.75 -1.89
N SER A 100 -5.05 -2.27 -3.13
CA SER A 100 -4.45 -0.98 -3.44
C SER A 100 -5.27 0.20 -2.90
N TYR A 101 -6.60 0.11 -2.92
CA TYR A 101 -7.45 1.14 -2.33
C TYR A 101 -7.27 1.22 -0.81
N LEU A 102 -7.28 0.07 -0.13
CA LEU A 102 -7.06 -0.01 1.32
C LEU A 102 -5.69 0.52 1.71
N PHE A 103 -4.67 0.13 0.98
CA PHE A 103 -3.31 0.62 1.19
C PHE A 103 -3.23 2.14 1.05
N ASN A 104 -3.72 2.68 -0.05
CA ASN A 104 -3.68 4.12 -0.31
C ASN A 104 -4.51 4.91 0.71
N MET A 105 -5.67 4.39 1.11
CA MET A 105 -6.51 4.99 2.15
C MET A 105 -5.77 5.06 3.49
N THR A 106 -5.07 4.00 3.88
CA THR A 106 -4.30 3.95 5.11
C THR A 106 -3.08 4.86 5.03
N LYS A 107 -2.33 4.80 3.93
CA LYS A 107 -1.10 5.57 3.76
C LYS A 107 -1.38 7.06 3.67
N TYR A 108 -2.25 7.47 2.75
CA TYR A 108 -2.43 8.88 2.40
C TYR A 108 -3.63 9.54 3.05
N GLY A 109 -4.49 8.78 3.73
CA GLY A 109 -5.69 9.28 4.38
C GLY A 109 -6.88 9.50 3.43
N ILE A 110 -8.07 9.55 4.03
CA ILE A 110 -9.35 9.59 3.30
C ILE A 110 -9.50 10.84 2.43
N GLU A 111 -9.08 12.01 2.91
CA GLU A 111 -9.24 13.27 2.18
C GLU A 111 -8.49 13.27 0.85
N LYS A 112 -7.26 12.72 0.85
CA LYS A 112 -6.45 12.61 -0.37
C LYS A 112 -7.06 11.64 -1.37
N ILE A 113 -7.64 10.55 -0.89
CA ILE A 113 -8.22 9.51 -1.77
C ILE A 113 -9.54 9.98 -2.39
N ILE A 114 -10.41 10.66 -1.63
CA ILE A 114 -11.69 11.17 -2.15
C ILE A 114 -11.60 12.54 -2.81
N GLY A 115 -10.44 13.21 -2.73
CA GLY A 115 -10.18 14.51 -3.37
C GLY A 115 -10.94 15.70 -2.79
N LYS A 116 -11.44 15.59 -1.56
CA LYS A 116 -12.18 16.66 -0.87
C LYS A 116 -12.00 16.58 0.64
N LYS A 117 -12.26 17.70 1.32
CA LYS A 117 -12.29 17.72 2.79
C LYS A 117 -13.32 16.72 3.33
N TYR A 118 -12.92 15.95 4.30
CA TYR A 118 -13.74 14.95 4.96
C TYR A 118 -13.42 14.90 6.45
N GLN A 119 -14.38 15.25 7.27
CA GLN A 119 -14.22 15.26 8.71
C GLN A 119 -14.08 13.81 9.23
N ASN A 120 -12.89 13.48 9.68
CA ASN A 120 -12.52 12.15 10.15
C ASN A 120 -11.39 12.23 11.18
N ASN A 121 -11.27 11.19 12.03
CA ASN A 121 -10.22 11.06 13.04
C ASN A 121 -9.16 10.01 12.67
N MET A 122 -9.27 9.37 11.50
CA MET A 122 -8.27 8.42 11.04
C MET A 122 -7.05 9.19 10.51
N PRO A 123 -5.86 9.02 11.09
CA PRO A 123 -4.65 9.66 10.57
C PRO A 123 -4.24 9.06 9.23
N ALA A 124 -3.49 9.83 8.44
CA ALA A 124 -2.68 9.28 7.36
C ALA A 124 -1.37 8.74 7.96
N TYR A 125 -0.92 7.59 7.47
CA TYR A 125 0.27 6.92 8.00
C TYR A 125 1.52 7.13 7.15
N ASP A 126 1.46 7.99 6.12
CA ASP A 126 2.63 8.36 5.32
C ASP A 126 3.71 9.01 6.19
N GLY A 127 4.92 8.47 6.16
CA GLY A 127 6.01 8.88 7.03
C GLY A 127 5.92 8.39 8.50
N ILE A 128 4.85 7.67 8.87
CA ILE A 128 4.68 7.07 10.21
C ILE A 128 4.93 5.56 10.15
N LEU A 129 4.33 4.88 9.18
CA LEU A 129 4.52 3.46 8.90
C LEU A 129 5.17 3.29 7.52
N SER A 130 6.03 2.31 7.40
CA SER A 130 6.56 1.86 6.11
C SER A 130 5.46 1.16 5.30
N ASP A 131 5.67 1.04 3.99
CA ASP A 131 4.75 0.34 3.09
C ASP A 131 4.57 -1.11 3.51
N ASP A 132 5.64 -1.78 3.92
CA ASP A 132 5.61 -3.16 4.40
C ASP A 132 4.79 -3.29 5.70
N GLU A 133 4.88 -2.35 6.63
CA GLU A 133 4.08 -2.35 7.85
C GLU A 133 2.59 -2.14 7.56
N ILE A 134 2.25 -1.26 6.62
CA ILE A 134 0.86 -1.07 6.18
C ILE A 134 0.32 -2.35 5.52
N ILE A 135 1.10 -2.95 4.60
CA ILE A 135 0.73 -4.22 3.95
C ILE A 135 0.56 -5.34 4.97
N ALA A 136 1.46 -5.42 5.95
CA ALA A 136 1.38 -6.42 7.02
C ALA A 136 0.11 -6.25 7.86
N ALA A 137 -0.21 -5.03 8.33
CA ALA A 137 -1.41 -4.74 9.10
C ALA A 137 -2.70 -5.07 8.33
N LEU A 138 -2.78 -4.71 7.05
CA LEU A 138 -3.90 -5.03 6.19
C LEU A 138 -4.00 -6.53 5.88
N SER A 139 -2.86 -7.23 5.75
CA SER A 139 -2.82 -8.69 5.60
C SER A 139 -3.32 -9.40 6.85
N TYR A 140 -2.97 -8.91 8.04
CA TYR A 140 -3.54 -9.39 9.30
C TYR A 140 -5.07 -9.20 9.33
N ILE A 141 -5.58 -8.02 8.99
CA ILE A 141 -7.04 -7.79 8.91
C ILE A 141 -7.69 -8.80 7.97
N LYS A 142 -7.15 -8.97 6.75
CA LYS A 142 -7.66 -9.91 5.76
C LYS A 142 -7.60 -11.37 6.24
N SER A 143 -6.59 -11.74 7.04
CA SER A 143 -6.44 -13.09 7.57
C SER A 143 -7.57 -13.47 8.55
N MET A 144 -8.14 -12.48 9.23
CA MET A 144 -9.23 -12.66 10.20
C MET A 144 -10.59 -12.85 9.52
N TRP A 145 -10.73 -12.54 8.23
CA TRP A 145 -12.01 -12.73 7.54
C TRP A 145 -12.34 -14.19 7.28
N PRO A 146 -13.61 -14.58 7.35
CA PRO A 146 -14.07 -15.87 6.88
C PRO A 146 -13.64 -16.14 5.42
N LYS A 147 -13.42 -17.40 5.08
CA LYS A 147 -12.96 -17.79 3.74
C LYS A 147 -13.84 -17.21 2.63
N SER A 148 -15.16 -17.24 2.79
CA SER A 148 -16.11 -16.69 1.82
C SER A 148 -15.96 -15.18 1.60
N ILE A 149 -15.57 -14.42 2.63
CA ILE A 149 -15.31 -12.98 2.52
C ILE A 149 -13.97 -12.74 1.83
N ARG A 150 -12.94 -13.52 2.14
CA ARG A 150 -11.65 -13.44 1.43
C ARG A 150 -11.79 -13.71 -0.06
N GLU A 151 -12.56 -14.72 -0.44
CA GLU A 151 -12.85 -15.06 -1.85
C GLU A 151 -13.59 -13.91 -2.58
N LYS A 152 -14.56 -13.26 -1.94
CA LYS A 152 -15.23 -12.07 -2.51
C LYS A 152 -14.26 -10.91 -2.68
N HIS A 153 -13.42 -10.67 -1.70
CA HIS A 153 -12.39 -9.64 -1.77
C HIS A 153 -11.37 -9.90 -2.88
N ASP A 154 -10.96 -11.16 -3.09
CA ASP A 154 -10.05 -11.54 -4.18
C ASP A 154 -10.69 -11.30 -5.56
N GLN A 155 -12.00 -11.47 -5.70
CA GLN A 155 -12.73 -11.10 -6.93
C GLN A 155 -12.75 -9.60 -7.16
N ILE A 156 -12.82 -8.78 -6.09
CA ILE A 156 -12.72 -7.31 -6.19
C ILE A 156 -11.32 -6.91 -6.66
N ASN A 157 -10.27 -7.53 -6.12
CA ASN A 157 -8.89 -7.31 -6.54
C ASN A 157 -8.68 -7.66 -8.02
N ALA A 158 -9.22 -8.78 -8.47
CA ALA A 158 -9.13 -9.19 -9.87
C ALA A 158 -9.79 -8.17 -10.82
N ARG A 159 -10.96 -7.65 -10.45
CA ARG A 159 -11.65 -6.59 -11.23
C ARG A 159 -10.84 -5.29 -11.24
N ALA A 160 -10.37 -4.81 -10.09
CA ALA A 160 -9.58 -3.59 -10.01
C ALA A 160 -8.32 -3.67 -10.88
N SER A 161 -7.65 -4.83 -10.89
CA SER A 161 -6.47 -5.07 -11.73
C SER A 161 -6.76 -5.06 -13.23
N SER A 162 -7.96 -5.49 -13.64
CA SER A 162 -8.35 -5.50 -15.07
C SER A 162 -8.70 -4.09 -15.58
N PHE A 163 -9.15 -3.19 -14.72
CA PHE A 163 -9.39 -1.79 -15.07
C PHE A 163 -8.07 -1.05 -15.33
N ASN A 164 -7.09 -1.21 -14.46
CA ASN A 164 -5.78 -0.55 -14.60
C ASN A 164 -4.96 -1.00 -15.82
N LYS A 165 -5.29 -2.15 -16.42
CA LYS A 165 -4.63 -2.62 -17.66
C LYS A 165 -5.24 -2.03 -18.95
N ARG A 166 -6.40 -1.35 -18.85
CA ARG A 166 -7.14 -0.81 -20.00
C ARG A 166 -7.06 0.73 -20.11
N SER A 167 -6.53 1.40 -19.09
CA SER A 167 -6.22 2.84 -19.06
C SER A 167 -4.77 3.09 -19.37
#